data_2f95090c0ef235581069fd1c6a0b21b9
#
_entry.id   2f95090c0ef235581069fd1c6a0b21b9
#
_cell.length_a   1.000
_cell.length_b   1.000
_cell.length_c   1.000
_cell.angle_alpha   90.00
_cell.angle_beta   90.00
_cell.angle_gamma   90.00
#
_symmetry.space_group_name_H-M   'P 1'
#
loop_
_entity.id
_entity.type
_entity.pdbx_description
1 polymer ?
#
loop_
_entity_poly.entity_id
_entity_poly.type
_entity_poly.pdbx_seq_one_letter_code
_entity_poly.pdbx_strand_id
1 'polypeptide(L)'
;MNAEETASPQELSQLEISLSSAMELCRLGLATLIDIRQSFEIEMKGGLPDSVHIPMFEVKVMLGHTLTEDEQDILDAGQPKDVDAKGFFTMINQLHHGRDHLLLCICNSGRRSVTAAEMLRSLGYPKALSVAGGFQAWKKLHAAQTAPAVHG
;
A
#
# COMPACT_ATOMS: atom_id res chain seq x y z
N MET A 1 -20.69 17.80 14.13
CA MET A 1 -19.90 16.92 13.28
C MET A 1 -18.48 17.41 13.19
N ASN A 2 -17.54 16.63 13.51
CA ASN A 2 -16.16 17.03 13.57
C ASN A 2 -15.44 16.71 12.27
N ALA A 3 -14.70 17.70 11.78
CA ALA A 3 -13.92 17.51 10.56
C ALA A 3 -12.78 16.51 10.77
N GLU A 4 -12.36 16.33 12.01
CA GLU A 4 -11.29 15.41 12.35
C GLU A 4 -11.79 14.02 12.69
N GLU A 5 -13.01 13.70 12.29
CA GLU A 5 -13.49 12.35 12.48
C GLU A 5 -12.57 11.36 11.81
N THR A 6 -12.03 10.45 12.58
CA THR A 6 -11.33 9.33 12.03
C THR A 6 -12.34 8.27 11.61
N ALA A 7 -11.96 7.43 10.66
CA ALA A 7 -12.81 6.34 10.24
C ALA A 7 -13.15 5.45 11.45
N SER A 8 -14.40 5.02 11.53
CA SER A 8 -14.83 4.08 12.55
C SER A 8 -14.17 2.72 12.31
N PRO A 9 -14.10 1.84 13.32
CA PRO A 9 -13.58 0.49 13.10
C PRO A 9 -14.30 -0.25 11.97
N GLN A 10 -15.60 -0.03 11.79
CA GLN A 10 -16.33 -0.64 10.68
C GLN A 10 -15.90 -0.08 9.34
N GLU A 11 -15.69 1.22 9.25
CA GLU A 11 -15.23 1.86 8.01
C GLU A 11 -13.83 1.37 7.65
N LEU A 12 -12.94 1.26 8.63
CA LEU A 12 -11.60 0.74 8.42
C LEU A 12 -11.64 -0.70 7.92
N SER A 13 -12.50 -1.55 8.50
CA SER A 13 -12.60 -2.94 8.08
C SER A 13 -13.16 -3.05 6.64
N GLN A 14 -13.97 -2.08 6.21
CA GLN A 14 -14.45 -2.03 4.83
C GLN A 14 -13.37 -1.55 3.85
N LEU A 15 -12.38 -0.82 4.34
CA LEU A 15 -11.27 -0.31 3.53
C LEU A 15 -10.08 -1.26 3.50
N GLU A 16 -10.06 -2.25 4.38
CA GLU A 16 -8.92 -3.13 4.52
C GLU A 16 -9.23 -4.57 4.11
N ILE A 17 -8.21 -5.22 3.57
CA ILE A 17 -8.25 -6.64 3.25
C ILE A 17 -7.05 -7.30 3.91
N SER A 18 -7.22 -8.54 4.36
CA SER A 18 -6.09 -9.29 4.93
C SER A 18 -5.05 -9.57 3.86
N LEU A 19 -3.80 -9.70 4.29
CA LEU A 19 -2.71 -10.03 3.36
C LEU A 19 -2.97 -11.34 2.63
N SER A 20 -3.43 -12.37 3.33
CA SER A 20 -3.67 -13.67 2.71
C SER A 20 -4.76 -13.60 1.64
N SER A 21 -5.84 -12.87 1.91
CA SER A 21 -6.91 -12.68 0.92
C SER A 21 -6.42 -11.87 -0.27
N ALA A 22 -5.64 -10.82 -0.02
CA ALA A 22 -5.06 -10.00 -1.08
C ALA A 22 -4.18 -10.83 -2.00
N MET A 23 -3.29 -11.63 -1.43
CA MET A 23 -2.38 -12.46 -2.22
C MET A 23 -3.15 -13.50 -3.04
N GLU A 24 -4.20 -14.09 -2.48
CA GLU A 24 -5.02 -15.05 -3.20
C GLU A 24 -5.75 -14.41 -4.38
N LEU A 25 -6.33 -13.24 -4.18
CA LEU A 25 -7.02 -12.52 -5.26
C LEU A 25 -6.06 -12.14 -6.39
N CYS A 26 -4.85 -11.71 -6.04
CA CYS A 26 -3.83 -11.40 -7.03
C CYS A 26 -3.39 -12.65 -7.78
N ARG A 27 -3.19 -13.75 -7.07
CA ARG A 27 -2.82 -15.03 -7.67
C ARG A 27 -3.86 -15.52 -8.68
N LEU A 28 -5.12 -15.27 -8.39
CA LEU A 28 -6.23 -15.65 -9.27
C LEU A 28 -6.44 -14.67 -10.42
N GLY A 29 -5.69 -13.59 -10.47
CA GLY A 29 -5.85 -12.57 -11.51
C GLY A 29 -7.06 -11.68 -11.33
N LEU A 30 -7.66 -11.68 -10.14
CA LEU A 30 -8.88 -10.91 -9.84
C LEU A 30 -8.60 -9.54 -9.28
N ALA A 31 -7.37 -9.25 -8.89
CA ALA A 31 -6.98 -7.99 -8.29
C ALA A 31 -5.61 -7.57 -8.77
N THR A 32 -5.34 -6.27 -8.73
CA THR A 32 -4.02 -5.71 -9.00
C THR A 32 -3.45 -5.16 -7.71
N LEU A 33 -2.25 -5.59 -7.37
CA LEU A 33 -1.53 -5.12 -6.19
C LEU A 33 -0.73 -3.87 -6.58
N ILE A 34 -1.00 -2.76 -5.92
CA ILE A 34 -0.34 -1.49 -6.18
C ILE A 34 0.51 -1.14 -4.98
N ASP A 35 1.82 -1.15 -5.18
CA ASP A 35 2.78 -0.75 -4.16
C ASP A 35 2.91 0.77 -4.20
N ILE A 36 2.40 1.44 -3.17
CA ILE A 36 2.37 2.91 -3.12
C ILE A 36 3.53 3.50 -2.33
N ARG A 37 4.50 2.66 -1.96
CA ARG A 37 5.68 3.14 -1.23
C ARG A 37 6.53 4.03 -2.12
N GLN A 38 7.36 4.83 -1.49
CA GLN A 38 8.32 5.64 -2.21
C GLN A 38 9.44 4.77 -2.80
N SER A 39 10.04 5.24 -3.88
CA SER A 39 11.06 4.47 -4.58
C SER A 39 12.23 4.08 -3.68
N PHE A 40 12.67 4.99 -2.79
CA PHE A 40 13.80 4.66 -1.92
C PHE A 40 13.46 3.57 -0.89
N GLU A 41 12.19 3.46 -0.48
CA GLU A 41 11.78 2.38 0.42
C GLU A 41 11.94 1.02 -0.24
N ILE A 42 11.58 0.95 -1.52
CA ILE A 42 11.72 -0.28 -2.30
C ILE A 42 13.18 -0.64 -2.48
N GLU A 43 14.03 0.36 -2.75
CA GLU A 43 15.47 0.14 -2.87
C GLU A 43 16.10 -0.37 -1.58
N MET A 44 15.67 0.17 -0.44
CA MET A 44 16.23 -0.18 0.86
C MET A 44 15.68 -1.49 1.43
N LYS A 45 14.41 -1.77 1.19
CA LYS A 45 13.71 -2.88 1.86
C LYS A 45 13.30 -4.01 0.91
N GLY A 46 13.42 -3.79 -0.37
CA GLY A 46 12.99 -4.76 -1.37
C GLY A 46 11.59 -4.50 -1.88
N GLY A 47 11.31 -4.99 -3.08
CA GLY A 47 10.03 -4.86 -3.74
C GLY A 47 9.10 -6.04 -3.46
N LEU A 48 7.88 -5.92 -3.94
CA LEU A 48 6.87 -6.96 -3.88
C LEU A 48 6.76 -7.61 -5.25
N PRO A 49 6.87 -8.95 -5.34
CA PRO A 49 6.67 -9.63 -6.62
C PRO A 49 5.26 -9.37 -7.16
N ASP A 50 5.18 -9.25 -8.47
CA ASP A 50 3.90 -9.12 -9.19
C ASP A 50 3.07 -7.90 -8.78
N SER A 51 3.71 -6.89 -8.20
CA SER A 51 3.05 -5.62 -7.89
C SER A 51 3.37 -4.58 -8.95
N VAL A 52 2.47 -3.60 -9.06
CA VAL A 52 2.71 -2.40 -9.87
C VAL A 52 3.14 -1.30 -8.91
N HIS A 53 4.30 -0.70 -9.16
CA HIS A 53 4.78 0.38 -8.31
C HIS A 53 4.24 1.72 -8.77
N ILE A 54 3.36 2.30 -7.98
CA ILE A 54 2.83 3.64 -8.21
C ILE A 54 2.88 4.38 -6.88
N PRO A 55 3.92 5.19 -6.64
CA PRO A 55 4.04 5.89 -5.36
C PRO A 55 2.90 6.89 -5.19
N MET A 56 2.33 6.92 -4.00
CA MET A 56 1.30 7.88 -3.67
C MET A 56 1.87 9.30 -3.59
N PHE A 57 3.11 9.39 -3.16
CA PHE A 57 3.91 10.61 -3.19
C PHE A 57 5.38 10.22 -3.07
N GLU A 58 6.27 11.10 -3.48
CA GLU A 58 7.70 10.89 -3.30
C GLU A 58 8.36 12.15 -2.77
N VAL A 59 9.27 11.97 -1.83
CA VAL A 59 10.11 13.04 -1.33
C VAL A 59 11.54 12.73 -1.69
N LYS A 60 12.32 13.77 -1.89
CA LYS A 60 13.76 13.59 -2.11
C LYS A 60 14.39 13.31 -0.76
N VAL A 61 14.93 12.11 -0.61
CA VAL A 61 15.66 11.72 0.59
C VAL A 61 17.10 11.53 0.21
N MET A 62 17.99 12.10 1.02
CA MET A 62 19.42 11.83 0.85
C MET A 62 19.68 10.44 1.41
N LEU A 63 19.88 9.50 0.49
CA LEU A 63 20.18 8.12 0.87
C LEU A 63 21.64 8.02 1.30
N GLY A 64 21.87 7.36 2.36
CA GLY A 64 23.23 7.18 2.90
C GLY A 64 23.19 6.55 4.27
N HIS A 65 22.00 6.30 4.79
CA HIS A 65 21.83 5.68 6.09
C HIS A 65 20.63 4.74 6.08
N THR A 66 20.59 3.87 7.05
CA THR A 66 19.43 3.00 7.26
C THR A 66 18.29 3.83 7.84
N LEU A 67 17.09 3.62 7.35
CA LEU A 67 15.91 4.30 7.84
C LEU A 67 15.62 3.86 9.28
N THR A 68 15.57 4.82 10.20
CA THR A 68 15.24 4.53 11.60
C THR A 68 13.75 4.31 11.75
N GLU A 69 13.34 3.72 12.89
CA GLU A 69 11.92 3.52 13.17
C GLU A 69 11.16 4.85 13.22
N ASP A 70 11.76 5.88 13.82
CA ASP A 70 11.14 7.20 13.89
C ASP A 70 10.95 7.80 12.51
N GLU A 71 11.95 7.69 11.65
CA GLU A 71 11.87 8.15 10.26
C GLU A 71 10.80 7.38 9.50
N GLN A 72 10.71 6.07 9.70
CA GLN A 72 9.70 5.25 9.08
C GLN A 72 8.30 5.64 9.54
N ASP A 73 8.13 5.93 10.83
CA ASP A 73 6.84 6.37 11.36
C ASP A 73 6.39 7.69 10.75
N ILE A 74 7.31 8.62 10.55
CA ILE A 74 7.02 9.89 9.89
C ILE A 74 6.55 9.64 8.45
N LEU A 75 7.22 8.76 7.74
CA LEU A 75 6.83 8.40 6.39
C LEU A 75 5.46 7.73 6.35
N ASP A 76 5.20 6.82 7.29
CA ASP A 76 3.94 6.09 7.34
C ASP A 76 2.75 7.01 7.63
N ALA A 77 3.00 8.13 8.29
CA ALA A 77 1.99 9.14 8.56
C ALA A 77 1.86 10.18 7.44
N GLY A 78 2.69 10.09 6.40
CA GLY A 78 2.73 11.07 5.33
C GLY A 78 1.44 11.14 4.53
N GLN A 79 1.12 12.34 4.08
CA GLN A 79 -0.07 12.62 3.27
C GLN A 79 0.36 13.21 1.93
N PRO A 80 -0.31 12.82 0.84
CA PRO A 80 0.01 13.40 -0.46
C PRO A 80 -0.48 14.84 -0.56
N LYS A 81 0.25 15.65 -1.32
CA LYS A 81 -0.21 16.98 -1.71
C LYS A 81 -1.09 16.85 -2.96
N ASP A 82 -1.76 17.93 -3.34
CA ASP A 82 -2.64 17.90 -4.52
C ASP A 82 -1.90 17.46 -5.79
N VAL A 83 -0.67 17.92 -5.96
CA VAL A 83 0.13 17.54 -7.13
C VAL A 83 0.47 16.05 -7.11
N ASP A 84 0.71 15.50 -5.93
CA ASP A 84 0.98 14.07 -5.76
C ASP A 84 -0.26 13.25 -6.07
N ALA A 85 -1.42 13.70 -5.60
CA ALA A 85 -2.69 13.04 -5.86
C ALA A 85 -2.98 12.99 -7.35
N LYS A 86 -2.75 14.09 -8.06
CA LYS A 86 -2.96 14.13 -9.52
C LYS A 86 -2.04 13.16 -10.25
N GLY A 87 -0.77 13.12 -9.85
CA GLY A 87 0.19 12.19 -10.43
C GLY A 87 -0.19 10.74 -10.19
N PHE A 88 -0.61 10.44 -8.97
CA PHE A 88 -1.06 9.11 -8.59
C PHE A 88 -2.26 8.67 -9.44
N PHE A 89 -3.27 9.53 -9.57
CA PHE A 89 -4.46 9.24 -10.37
C PHE A 89 -4.12 9.03 -11.84
N THR A 90 -3.22 9.86 -12.38
CA THR A 90 -2.79 9.72 -13.77
C THR A 90 -2.20 8.34 -14.01
N MET A 91 -1.34 7.88 -13.10
CA MET A 91 -0.73 6.56 -13.25
C MET A 91 -1.73 5.43 -13.06
N ILE A 92 -2.67 5.58 -12.13
CA ILE A 92 -3.75 4.59 -11.96
C ILE A 92 -4.57 4.49 -13.26
N ASN A 93 -4.94 5.61 -13.83
CA ASN A 93 -5.72 5.62 -15.08
C ASN A 93 -4.95 4.99 -16.25
N GLN A 94 -3.64 5.08 -16.25
CA GLN A 94 -2.81 4.46 -17.28
C GLN A 94 -2.82 2.94 -17.23
N LEU A 95 -3.27 2.34 -16.15
CA LEU A 95 -3.44 0.90 -16.07
C LEU A 95 -4.63 0.40 -16.88
N HIS A 96 -5.55 1.30 -17.24
CA HIS A 96 -6.74 1.01 -18.04
C HIS A 96 -7.64 -0.07 -17.44
N HIS A 97 -7.66 -0.19 -16.13
CA HIS A 97 -8.58 -1.09 -15.45
C HIS A 97 -9.98 -0.47 -15.40
N GLY A 98 -11.01 -1.31 -15.46
CA GLY A 98 -12.38 -0.85 -15.25
C GLY A 98 -12.58 -0.36 -13.81
N ARG A 99 -13.60 0.48 -13.61
CA ARG A 99 -13.91 1.05 -12.29
C ARG A 99 -14.25 -0.01 -11.25
N ASP A 100 -14.72 -1.18 -11.68
CA ASP A 100 -15.07 -2.28 -10.77
C ASP A 100 -13.89 -3.20 -10.46
N HIS A 101 -12.72 -2.90 -11.00
CA HIS A 101 -11.55 -3.73 -10.75
C HIS A 101 -11.07 -3.57 -9.31
N LEU A 102 -10.62 -4.66 -8.70
CA LEU A 102 -10.06 -4.65 -7.36
C LEU A 102 -8.63 -4.09 -7.40
N LEU A 103 -8.47 -2.90 -6.84
CA LEU A 103 -7.17 -2.27 -6.68
C LEU A 103 -6.74 -2.40 -5.22
N LEU A 104 -5.69 -3.15 -4.97
CA LEU A 104 -5.22 -3.41 -3.61
C LEU A 104 -3.96 -2.60 -3.37
N CYS A 105 -4.08 -1.56 -2.54
CA CYS A 105 -2.96 -0.68 -2.23
C CYS A 105 -2.18 -1.23 -1.05
N ILE A 106 -0.86 -1.26 -1.18
CA ILE A 106 0.01 -1.72 -0.11
C ILE A 106 1.11 -0.68 0.14
N CYS A 107 1.36 -0.41 1.40
CA CYS A 107 2.47 0.43 1.84
C CYS A 107 3.30 -0.33 2.86
N ASN A 108 4.08 0.36 3.67
CA ASN A 108 4.96 -0.32 4.64
C ASN A 108 4.17 -0.96 5.78
N SER A 109 3.28 -0.20 6.43
CA SER A 109 2.58 -0.64 7.64
C SER A 109 1.06 -0.75 7.47
N GLY A 110 0.52 -0.27 6.37
CA GLY A 110 -0.92 -0.24 6.13
C GLY A 110 -1.58 1.10 6.40
N ARG A 111 -0.84 2.12 6.81
CA ARG A 111 -1.41 3.44 7.14
C ARG A 111 -1.63 4.30 5.90
N ARG A 112 -0.59 4.48 5.08
CA ARG A 112 -0.70 5.29 3.84
C ARG A 112 -1.66 4.67 2.84
N SER A 113 -1.71 3.35 2.79
CA SER A 113 -2.55 2.64 1.84
C SER A 113 -4.05 2.79 2.14
N VAL A 114 -4.43 3.04 3.39
CA VAL A 114 -5.82 3.40 3.71
C VAL A 114 -6.18 4.72 3.03
N THR A 115 -5.31 5.72 3.13
CA THR A 115 -5.50 7.00 2.45
C THR A 115 -5.60 6.80 0.93
N ALA A 116 -4.71 5.98 0.36
CA ALA A 116 -4.73 5.69 -1.07
C ALA A 116 -6.04 5.04 -1.50
N ALA A 117 -6.54 4.06 -0.73
CA ALA A 117 -7.79 3.41 -1.03
C ALA A 117 -8.98 4.38 -0.98
N GLU A 118 -8.99 5.27 0.02
CA GLU A 118 -10.02 6.30 0.13
C GLU A 118 -10.00 7.25 -1.06
N MET A 119 -8.81 7.68 -1.46
CA MET A 119 -8.64 8.55 -2.62
C MET A 119 -9.18 7.88 -3.88
N LEU A 120 -8.85 6.62 -4.10
CA LEU A 120 -9.29 5.88 -5.28
C LEU A 120 -10.81 5.71 -5.29
N ARG A 121 -11.42 5.45 -4.14
CA ARG A 121 -12.87 5.37 -4.05
C ARG A 121 -13.53 6.70 -4.41
N SER A 122 -12.94 7.80 -3.96
CA SER A 122 -13.44 9.15 -4.30
C SER A 122 -13.40 9.40 -5.80
N LEU A 123 -12.50 8.75 -6.51
CA LEU A 123 -12.34 8.92 -7.95
C LEU A 123 -13.14 7.94 -8.78
N GLY A 124 -13.93 7.10 -8.15
CA GLY A 124 -14.78 6.18 -8.86
C GLY A 124 -14.26 4.75 -8.97
N TYR A 125 -13.32 4.36 -8.10
CA TYR A 125 -12.88 2.97 -7.97
C TYR A 125 -13.42 2.41 -6.65
N PRO A 126 -14.68 1.98 -6.62
CA PRO A 126 -15.35 1.62 -5.35
C PRO A 126 -14.79 0.39 -4.65
N LYS A 127 -14.01 -0.40 -5.36
CA LYS A 127 -13.43 -1.63 -4.82
C LYS A 127 -11.96 -1.50 -4.47
N ALA A 128 -11.46 -0.27 -4.33
CA ALA A 128 -10.11 -0.06 -3.83
C ALA A 128 -10.02 -0.41 -2.35
N LEU A 129 -9.00 -1.16 -1.98
CA LEU A 129 -8.78 -1.62 -0.61
C LEU A 129 -7.33 -1.43 -0.21
N SER A 130 -7.09 -1.35 1.10
CA SER A 130 -5.76 -1.30 1.69
C SER A 130 -5.39 -2.69 2.21
N VAL A 131 -4.18 -3.13 1.92
CA VAL A 131 -3.69 -4.41 2.46
C VAL A 131 -3.24 -4.20 3.90
N ALA A 132 -3.93 -4.84 4.83
CA ALA A 132 -3.65 -4.69 6.26
C ALA A 132 -2.23 -5.17 6.58
N GLY A 133 -1.53 -4.40 7.41
CA GLY A 133 -0.17 -4.72 7.83
C GLY A 133 0.91 -4.45 6.79
N GLY A 134 0.54 -4.22 5.55
CA GLY A 134 1.44 -3.79 4.48
C GLY A 134 2.61 -4.71 4.22
N PHE A 135 3.68 -4.12 3.70
CA PHE A 135 4.91 -4.83 3.38
C PHE A 135 5.52 -5.53 4.59
N GLN A 136 5.38 -4.93 5.77
CA GLN A 136 5.88 -5.57 7.00
C GLN A 136 5.24 -6.93 7.24
N ALA A 137 3.92 -7.02 7.05
CA ALA A 137 3.20 -8.29 7.19
C ALA A 137 3.62 -9.28 6.11
N TRP A 138 3.76 -8.81 4.86
CA TRP A 138 4.22 -9.66 3.76
C TRP A 138 5.62 -10.22 4.04
N LYS A 139 6.51 -9.37 4.53
CA LYS A 139 7.88 -9.77 4.81
C LYS A 139 7.94 -10.81 5.92
N LYS A 140 7.14 -10.65 6.97
CA LYS A 140 7.07 -11.63 8.05
C LYS A 140 6.53 -12.98 7.55
N LEU A 141 5.46 -12.94 6.77
CA LEU A 141 4.87 -14.15 6.21
C LEU A 141 5.86 -14.85 5.28
N HIS A 142 6.50 -14.09 4.41
CA HIS A 142 7.47 -14.62 3.47
C HIS A 142 8.70 -15.20 4.17
N ALA A 143 9.22 -14.54 5.20
CA ALA A 143 10.33 -15.04 5.99
C ALA A 143 9.97 -16.34 6.69
N ALA A 144 8.74 -16.45 7.23
CA ALA A 144 8.28 -17.66 7.87
C ALA A 144 8.16 -18.83 6.89
N GLN A 145 7.74 -18.54 5.65
CA GLN A 145 7.59 -19.56 4.60
C GLN A 145 8.91 -20.00 4.00
N THR A 146 9.89 -19.08 3.94
CA THR A 146 11.18 -19.34 3.30
C THR A 146 12.30 -19.63 4.28
N ALA A 147 12.05 -19.45 5.58
CA ALA A 147 13.03 -19.79 6.60
C ALA A 147 13.42 -21.25 6.44
N PRO A 148 14.72 -21.56 6.48
CA PRO A 148 15.13 -22.95 6.42
C PRO A 148 14.42 -23.69 7.53
N ALA A 149 13.80 -24.78 7.20
CA ALA A 149 13.19 -25.61 8.20
C ALA A 149 14.25 -25.90 9.24
N VAL A 150 13.93 -25.59 10.50
CA VAL A 150 14.85 -25.91 11.57
C VAL A 150 14.80 -27.42 11.66
N HIS A 151 15.73 -28.00 11.03
CA HIS A 151 15.91 -29.42 11.19
C HIS A 151 16.63 -29.58 12.48
N GLY A 152 15.95 -30.12 13.27
CA GLY A 152 16.68 -30.54 14.46
C GLY A 152 17.95 -31.17 14.01
#